data_1d0f6d675e139872f3c21503127f44a6
#
_entry.id   1d0f6d675e139872f3c21503127f44a6
#
_cell.length_a   1.000
_cell.length_b   1.000
_cell.length_c   1.000
_cell.angle_alpha   90.00
_cell.angle_beta   90.00
_cell.angle_gamma   90.00
#
_symmetry.space_group_name_H-M   'P 1'
#
loop_
_entity.id
_entity.type
_entity.pdbx_description
1 polymer ?
#
loop_
_entity_poly.entity_id
_entity_poly.type
_entity_poly.pdbx_seq_one_letter_code
_entity_poly.pdbx_strand_id
1 'polypeptide(L)'
;AGDPTAAFDAMATPAGAVRIGLAHGGVVDFAEAGEAAAVIAPERARLAGLAYLALGDWHGRLGIDARTWYAGTPEPDRFAANDPGWCLAVTLAGADAPPAVEAVRTAEFRWHGERLDLVPGAAPTAFDRLTRDPDVPASRTLARLELAGTVGLAERAQLEARLDHLSQIGRAHV
;
A
#
# COMPACT_ATOMS: atom_id res chain seq x y z
N ALA A 1 -6.20 20.00 15.09
CA ALA A 1 -5.19 20.05 14.01
C ALA A 1 -5.80 20.82 12.83
N GLY A 2 -5.02 21.67 12.17
CA GLY A 2 -5.48 22.45 11.00
C GLY A 2 -5.17 21.73 9.70
N ASP A 3 -5.72 22.21 8.59
CA ASP A 3 -5.42 21.72 7.24
C ASP A 3 -3.93 21.95 6.93
N PRO A 4 -3.11 20.89 6.69
CA PRO A 4 -1.68 21.03 6.42
C PRO A 4 -1.41 21.73 5.07
N THR A 5 -2.42 21.89 4.21
CA THR A 5 -2.31 22.54 2.92
C THR A 5 -2.73 24.01 2.92
N ALA A 6 -3.16 24.56 4.05
CA ALA A 6 -3.64 25.94 4.16
C ALA A 6 -2.61 26.98 3.66
N ALA A 7 -1.30 26.68 3.82
CA ALA A 7 -0.24 27.53 3.32
C ALA A 7 -0.23 27.73 1.81
N PHE A 8 -0.81 26.83 1.02
CA PHE A 8 -0.86 26.94 -0.43
C PHE A 8 -1.63 28.17 -0.92
N ASP A 9 -2.62 28.64 -0.15
CA ASP A 9 -3.44 29.81 -0.52
C ASP A 9 -2.64 31.13 -0.46
N ALA A 10 -1.64 31.20 0.41
CA ALA A 10 -0.80 32.37 0.58
C ALA A 10 0.45 32.38 -0.32
N MET A 11 0.77 31.26 -0.97
CA MET A 11 1.96 31.14 -1.81
C MET A 11 1.75 31.75 -3.18
N ALA A 12 2.47 32.84 -3.47
CA ALA A 12 2.51 33.42 -4.81
C ALA A 12 3.27 32.50 -5.79
N THR A 13 2.76 32.40 -7.00
CA THR A 13 3.39 31.63 -8.09
C THR A 13 3.64 32.55 -9.28
N PRO A 14 4.82 32.50 -9.91
CA PRO A 14 5.07 33.26 -11.14
C PRO A 14 4.06 32.93 -12.24
N ALA A 15 3.74 33.92 -13.05
CA ALA A 15 2.83 33.72 -14.18
C ALA A 15 3.37 32.63 -15.13
N GLY A 16 2.51 31.71 -15.54
CA GLY A 16 2.86 30.59 -16.43
C GLY A 16 3.57 29.42 -15.77
N ALA A 17 3.86 29.49 -14.47
CA ALA A 17 4.44 28.36 -13.75
C ALA A 17 3.39 27.29 -13.42
N VAL A 18 3.78 26.03 -13.55
CA VAL A 18 2.97 24.88 -13.12
C VAL A 18 3.10 24.71 -11.63
N ARG A 19 1.99 24.78 -10.89
CA ARG A 19 1.96 24.59 -9.44
C ARG A 19 1.79 23.11 -9.08
N ILE A 20 2.71 22.61 -8.27
CA ILE A 20 2.62 21.25 -7.71
C ILE A 20 2.60 21.38 -6.18
N GLY A 21 1.61 20.75 -5.55
CA GLY A 21 1.52 20.65 -4.10
C GLY A 21 2.10 19.33 -3.58
N LEU A 22 2.82 19.40 -2.46
CA LEU A 22 3.24 18.24 -1.68
C LEU A 22 2.71 18.41 -0.26
N ALA A 23 1.94 17.46 0.23
CA ALA A 23 1.40 17.51 1.59
C ALA A 23 1.33 16.11 2.22
N HIS A 24 1.15 16.09 3.54
CA HIS A 24 1.01 14.85 4.31
C HIS A 24 -0.24 14.98 5.20
N GLY A 25 -1.19 14.04 5.06
CA GLY A 25 -2.44 14.01 5.81
C GLY A 25 -3.55 13.28 5.07
N GLY A 26 -4.65 13.01 5.76
CA GLY A 26 -5.82 12.31 5.22
C GLY A 26 -6.74 13.22 4.42
N VAL A 27 -7.21 12.77 3.25
CA VAL A 27 -8.26 13.44 2.47
C VAL A 27 -9.66 12.96 2.86
N VAL A 28 -9.79 11.69 3.16
CA VAL A 28 -11.04 11.08 3.64
C VAL A 28 -10.77 10.62 5.06
N ASP A 29 -11.78 10.65 5.89
CA ASP A 29 -11.70 10.20 7.27
C ASP A 29 -11.37 8.69 7.33
N PHE A 30 -10.08 8.37 7.20
CA PHE A 30 -9.54 7.03 7.40
C PHE A 30 -9.28 6.75 8.88
N ALA A 31 -9.50 7.75 9.75
CA ALA A 31 -9.36 7.58 11.17
C ALA A 31 -10.49 6.68 11.68
N GLU A 32 -10.14 5.52 12.20
CA GLU A 32 -10.99 4.85 13.17
C GLU A 32 -11.34 5.87 14.27
N ALA A 33 -12.61 5.97 14.58
CA ALA A 33 -13.21 6.98 15.44
C ALA A 33 -12.34 7.32 16.68
N GLY A 34 -11.73 8.50 16.71
CA GLY A 34 -11.10 9.01 17.93
C GLY A 34 -9.94 9.99 17.78
N GLU A 35 -9.23 10.05 16.67
CA GLU A 35 -8.16 11.02 16.47
C GLU A 35 -8.58 12.05 15.41
N ALA A 36 -8.59 13.33 15.78
CA ALA A 36 -8.82 14.44 14.85
C ALA A 36 -7.60 14.54 13.91
N ALA A 37 -7.55 13.70 12.89
CA ALA A 37 -6.56 13.78 11.84
C ALA A 37 -6.73 15.11 11.09
N ALA A 38 -5.63 15.69 10.64
CA ALA A 38 -5.66 16.84 9.75
C ALA A 38 -6.29 16.43 8.42
N VAL A 39 -7.48 16.93 8.14
CA VAL A 39 -8.26 16.54 6.96
C VAL A 39 -8.02 17.54 5.84
N ILE A 40 -7.57 17.03 4.69
CA ILE A 40 -7.41 17.79 3.45
C ILE A 40 -8.69 17.65 2.65
N ALA A 41 -9.24 18.76 2.16
CA ALA A 41 -10.43 18.72 1.33
C ALA A 41 -10.17 17.95 0.03
N PRO A 42 -11.09 17.06 -0.42
CA PRO A 42 -10.91 16.30 -1.67
C PRO A 42 -10.65 17.20 -2.89
N GLU A 43 -11.25 18.38 -2.94
CA GLU A 43 -11.10 19.36 -4.03
C GLU A 43 -9.90 20.29 -3.86
N ARG A 44 -9.00 19.99 -2.94
CA ARG A 44 -7.91 20.89 -2.53
C ARG A 44 -7.00 21.29 -3.67
N ALA A 45 -6.67 20.38 -4.58
CA ALA A 45 -5.87 20.70 -5.76
C ALA A 45 -6.54 21.79 -6.60
N ARG A 46 -7.83 21.68 -6.85
CA ARG A 46 -8.61 22.67 -7.61
C ARG A 46 -8.70 24.01 -6.87
N LEU A 47 -9.01 24.01 -5.57
CA LEU A 47 -9.16 25.21 -4.76
C LEU A 47 -7.87 26.03 -4.68
N ALA A 48 -6.73 25.37 -4.59
CA ALA A 48 -5.41 26.02 -4.53
C ALA A 48 -4.79 26.27 -5.92
N GLY A 49 -5.49 25.98 -7.02
CA GLY A 49 -4.96 26.14 -8.38
C GLY A 49 -3.73 25.29 -8.66
N LEU A 50 -3.71 24.06 -8.14
CA LEU A 50 -2.61 23.12 -8.36
C LEU A 50 -2.86 22.30 -9.63
N ALA A 51 -1.82 22.13 -10.43
CA ALA A 51 -1.81 21.17 -11.53
C ALA A 51 -1.78 19.72 -11.02
N TYR A 52 -1.12 19.50 -9.87
CA TYR A 52 -1.04 18.20 -9.20
C TYR A 52 -0.84 18.37 -7.69
N LEU A 53 -1.44 17.49 -6.91
CA LEU A 53 -1.26 17.37 -5.45
C LEU A 53 -0.83 15.95 -5.11
N ALA A 54 0.43 15.82 -4.72
CA ALA A 54 0.96 14.56 -4.20
C ALA A 54 0.78 14.51 -2.68
N LEU A 55 0.18 13.43 -2.21
CA LEU A 55 -0.13 13.21 -0.80
C LEU A 55 0.68 12.03 -0.23
N GLY A 56 1.16 12.20 1.00
CA GLY A 56 1.63 11.14 1.88
C GLY A 56 0.66 10.92 3.03
N ASP A 57 0.86 9.87 3.80
CA ASP A 57 0.08 9.35 4.93
C ASP A 57 -0.56 7.99 4.63
N TRP A 58 -1.33 7.86 3.57
CA TRP A 58 -1.87 6.59 3.12
C TRP A 58 -0.77 5.73 2.46
N HIS A 59 -0.59 4.50 2.94
CA HIS A 59 0.50 3.61 2.51
C HIS A 59 0.19 2.81 1.23
N GLY A 60 -1.03 2.87 0.74
CA GLY A 60 -1.40 2.29 -0.55
C GLY A 60 -1.48 3.32 -1.66
N ARG A 61 -1.49 2.84 -2.90
CA ARG A 61 -1.76 3.70 -4.06
C ARG A 61 -3.25 4.05 -4.10
N LEU A 62 -3.57 5.36 -4.15
CA LEU A 62 -4.95 5.83 -4.17
C LEU A 62 -5.09 7.14 -4.93
N GLY A 63 -5.94 7.16 -5.95
CA GLY A 63 -6.38 8.41 -6.60
C GLY A 63 -7.63 8.95 -5.93
N ILE A 64 -7.59 10.21 -5.53
CA ILE A 64 -8.75 10.94 -5.00
C ILE A 64 -9.54 11.55 -6.15
N ASP A 65 -8.82 12.24 -7.04
CA ASP A 65 -9.34 12.76 -8.30
C ASP A 65 -8.25 12.72 -9.38
N ALA A 66 -8.47 13.36 -10.52
CA ALA A 66 -7.49 13.38 -11.60
C ALA A 66 -6.15 14.06 -11.20
N ARG A 67 -6.15 14.96 -10.21
CA ARG A 67 -5.00 15.78 -9.81
C ARG A 67 -4.44 15.45 -8.44
N THR A 68 -5.14 14.67 -7.60
CA THR A 68 -4.80 14.40 -6.20
C THR A 68 -4.58 12.92 -5.98
N TRP A 69 -3.37 12.54 -5.57
CA TRP A 69 -2.98 11.15 -5.46
C TRP A 69 -2.08 10.87 -4.26
N TYR A 70 -2.27 9.69 -3.67
CA TYR A 70 -1.30 9.01 -2.82
C TYR A 70 -0.53 7.99 -3.66
N ALA A 71 0.78 8.07 -3.66
CA ALA A 71 1.62 7.04 -4.29
C ALA A 71 1.69 5.77 -3.45
N GLY A 72 1.48 5.89 -2.14
CA GLY A 72 1.71 4.85 -1.17
C GLY A 72 3.18 4.69 -0.83
N THR A 73 3.52 3.53 -0.26
CA THR A 73 4.91 3.15 0.02
C THR A 73 5.52 2.41 -1.16
N PRO A 74 6.79 2.68 -1.53
CA PRO A 74 7.47 2.02 -2.67
C PRO A 74 7.73 0.53 -2.41
N GLU A 75 7.74 0.12 -1.14
CA GLU A 75 7.77 -1.28 -0.68
C GLU A 75 6.63 -1.50 0.33
N PRO A 76 6.03 -2.69 0.40
CA PRO A 76 5.13 -3.04 1.49
C PRO A 76 5.85 -2.93 2.84
N ASP A 77 5.17 -2.37 3.85
CA ASP A 77 5.69 -2.19 5.21
C ASP A 77 4.86 -2.91 6.27
N ARG A 78 3.74 -3.50 5.87
CA ARG A 78 2.82 -4.22 6.74
C ARG A 78 1.93 -5.20 5.97
N PHE A 79 1.28 -6.12 6.69
CA PHE A 79 0.26 -7.01 6.14
C PHE A 79 -1.10 -6.29 6.07
N ALA A 80 -1.24 -5.37 5.14
CA ALA A 80 -2.47 -4.63 4.89
C ALA A 80 -2.91 -4.79 3.44
N ALA A 81 -4.24 -4.79 3.22
CA ALA A 81 -4.82 -4.88 1.88
C ALA A 81 -5.02 -3.49 1.28
N ASN A 82 -3.94 -2.71 1.13
CA ASN A 82 -3.97 -1.33 0.68
C ASN A 82 -3.12 -1.04 -0.57
N ASP A 83 -2.77 -2.04 -1.35
CA ASP A 83 -2.02 -1.94 -2.62
C ASP A 83 -0.71 -1.12 -2.54
N PRO A 84 0.25 -1.48 -1.65
CA PRO A 84 1.55 -0.84 -1.58
C PRO A 84 2.51 -1.33 -2.68
N GLY A 85 3.70 -0.74 -2.77
CA GLY A 85 4.76 -1.20 -3.66
C GLY A 85 4.74 -0.55 -5.03
N TRP A 86 4.37 0.73 -5.08
CA TRP A 86 4.29 1.53 -6.29
C TRP A 86 4.97 2.88 -6.10
N CYS A 87 5.39 3.47 -7.20
CA CYS A 87 5.57 4.91 -7.34
C CYS A 87 4.69 5.42 -8.50
N LEU A 88 4.47 6.73 -8.55
CA LEU A 88 3.70 7.36 -9.62
C LEU A 88 4.61 8.23 -10.47
N ALA A 89 4.69 7.91 -11.77
CA ALA A 89 5.25 8.80 -12.76
C ALA A 89 4.16 9.77 -13.24
N VAL A 90 4.38 11.08 -13.04
CA VAL A 90 3.38 12.10 -13.34
C VAL A 90 3.90 13.03 -14.42
N THR A 91 3.18 13.11 -15.55
CA THR A 91 3.49 14.02 -16.64
C THR A 91 2.49 15.17 -16.65
N LEU A 92 2.99 16.41 -16.59
CA LEU A 92 2.23 17.65 -16.62
C LEU A 92 2.48 18.38 -17.94
N ALA A 93 1.48 18.45 -18.81
CA ALA A 93 1.57 19.17 -20.09
C ALA A 93 1.39 20.70 -19.92
N GLY A 94 0.95 21.17 -18.77
CA GLY A 94 0.71 22.56 -18.42
C GLY A 94 -0.13 22.70 -17.15
N ALA A 95 -0.38 23.94 -16.72
CA ALA A 95 -1.11 24.21 -15.48
C ALA A 95 -2.57 23.74 -15.53
N ASP A 96 -3.23 23.89 -16.69
CA ASP A 96 -4.65 23.60 -16.86
C ASP A 96 -4.91 22.18 -17.38
N ALA A 97 -3.92 21.57 -18.03
CA ALA A 97 -4.05 20.21 -18.54
C ALA A 97 -4.19 19.18 -17.39
N PRO A 98 -5.03 18.16 -17.55
CA PRO A 98 -5.06 17.07 -16.58
C PRO A 98 -3.70 16.34 -16.59
N PRO A 99 -3.18 15.94 -15.41
CA PRO A 99 -1.97 15.15 -15.33
C PRO A 99 -2.18 13.76 -15.94
N ALA A 100 -1.16 13.25 -16.63
CA ALA A 100 -1.08 11.83 -16.95
C ALA A 100 -0.33 11.13 -15.81
N VAL A 101 -1.00 10.20 -15.13
CA VAL A 101 -0.46 9.49 -13.98
C VAL A 101 -0.29 8.02 -14.33
N GLU A 102 0.94 7.53 -14.28
CA GLU A 102 1.31 6.15 -14.54
C GLU A 102 1.85 5.51 -13.26
N ALA A 103 1.31 4.35 -12.90
CA ALA A 103 1.79 3.57 -11.77
C ALA A 103 2.94 2.66 -12.20
N VAL A 104 4.08 2.79 -11.53
CA VAL A 104 5.27 1.98 -11.76
C VAL A 104 5.47 1.07 -10.56
N ARG A 105 5.53 -0.25 -10.80
CA ARG A 105 5.79 -1.22 -9.73
C ARG A 105 7.22 -1.07 -9.24
N THR A 106 7.38 -0.92 -7.92
CA THR A 106 8.67 -0.75 -7.26
C THR A 106 8.96 -1.83 -6.23
N ALA A 107 7.92 -2.49 -5.71
CA ALA A 107 8.09 -3.52 -4.70
C ALA A 107 8.93 -4.69 -5.20
N GLU A 108 9.97 -5.00 -4.47
CA GLU A 108 10.81 -6.18 -4.63
C GLU A 108 10.28 -7.35 -3.80
N PHE A 109 9.66 -7.03 -2.64
CA PHE A 109 9.08 -8.01 -1.75
C PHE A 109 7.56 -8.03 -1.84
N ARG A 110 6.99 -9.22 -1.63
CA ARG A 110 5.56 -9.42 -1.44
C ARG A 110 5.26 -9.76 0.01
N TRP A 111 4.30 -9.06 0.60
CA TRP A 111 3.76 -9.39 1.89
C TRP A 111 2.39 -10.05 1.70
N HIS A 112 2.27 -11.30 2.13
CA HIS A 112 1.06 -12.11 1.93
C HIS A 112 0.53 -12.59 3.27
N GLY A 113 -0.66 -12.17 3.64
CA GLY A 113 -1.39 -12.64 4.82
C GLY A 113 -2.49 -13.61 4.38
N GLU A 114 -2.55 -14.80 4.97
CA GLU A 114 -3.60 -15.76 4.69
C GLU A 114 -4.04 -16.47 5.97
N ARG A 115 -5.36 -16.66 6.11
CA ARG A 115 -5.96 -17.52 7.11
C ARG A 115 -6.34 -18.85 6.46
N LEU A 116 -5.85 -19.94 7.00
CA LEU A 116 -6.10 -21.29 6.54
C LEU A 116 -6.94 -22.02 7.57
N ASP A 117 -8.16 -22.40 7.21
CA ASP A 117 -8.99 -23.29 8.03
C ASP A 117 -8.60 -24.75 7.74
N LEU A 118 -7.97 -25.38 8.72
CA LEU A 118 -7.44 -26.72 8.62
C LEU A 118 -8.55 -27.74 8.93
N VAL A 119 -8.76 -28.65 7.99
CA VAL A 119 -9.59 -29.85 8.17
C VAL A 119 -8.73 -31.10 7.97
N PRO A 120 -9.00 -32.21 8.68
CA PRO A 120 -8.24 -33.44 8.52
C PRO A 120 -8.20 -33.90 7.04
N GLY A 121 -7.03 -34.20 6.52
CA GLY A 121 -6.80 -34.65 5.16
C GLY A 121 -6.56 -33.53 4.11
N ALA A 122 -6.74 -32.24 4.43
CA ALA A 122 -6.63 -31.14 3.45
C ALA A 122 -5.45 -30.17 3.70
N ALA A 123 -4.72 -30.33 4.80
CA ALA A 123 -3.67 -29.41 5.21
C ALA A 123 -2.50 -29.21 4.22
N PRO A 124 -2.04 -30.20 3.44
CA PRO A 124 -0.87 -30.02 2.57
C PRO A 124 -1.08 -29.07 1.39
N THR A 125 -2.31 -28.98 0.84
CA THR A 125 -2.57 -28.24 -0.40
C THR A 125 -2.63 -26.71 -0.23
N ALA A 126 -2.91 -26.24 0.98
CA ALA A 126 -2.98 -24.80 1.28
C ALA A 126 -1.60 -24.14 1.19
N PHE A 127 -0.54 -24.80 1.64
CA PHE A 127 0.83 -24.30 1.58
C PHE A 127 1.39 -24.21 0.17
N ASP A 128 0.92 -25.07 -0.74
CA ASP A 128 1.41 -25.07 -2.12
C ASP A 128 1.03 -23.81 -2.90
N ARG A 129 -0.02 -23.11 -2.46
CA ARG A 129 -0.45 -21.84 -3.08
C ARG A 129 0.49 -20.68 -2.75
N LEU A 130 1.07 -20.69 -1.55
CA LEU A 130 1.94 -19.60 -1.08
C LEU A 130 3.27 -19.50 -1.83
N THR A 131 3.74 -20.64 -2.37
CA THR A 131 5.05 -20.76 -3.03
C THR A 131 4.96 -20.75 -4.56
N ARG A 132 3.75 -20.66 -5.12
CA ARG A 132 3.50 -20.82 -6.57
C ARG A 132 3.20 -19.54 -7.33
N ASP A 133 3.46 -18.36 -6.77
CA ASP A 133 3.33 -17.15 -7.56
C ASP A 133 4.49 -17.08 -8.57
N PRO A 134 4.22 -17.12 -9.88
CA PRO A 134 5.26 -17.13 -10.89
C PRO A 134 6.02 -15.80 -10.97
N ASP A 135 5.39 -14.71 -10.52
CA ASP A 135 5.94 -13.36 -10.66
C ASP A 135 6.81 -12.95 -9.47
N VAL A 136 6.63 -13.59 -8.30
CA VAL A 136 7.41 -13.28 -7.09
C VAL A 136 7.92 -14.57 -6.45
N PRO A 137 9.23 -14.82 -6.46
CA PRO A 137 9.81 -16.03 -5.88
C PRO A 137 9.59 -16.09 -4.36
N ALA A 138 9.54 -17.31 -3.81
CA ALA A 138 9.35 -17.53 -2.38
C ALA A 138 10.39 -16.80 -1.52
N SER A 139 11.63 -16.63 -2.02
CA SER A 139 12.71 -15.89 -1.36
C SER A 139 12.45 -14.39 -1.21
N ARG A 140 11.46 -13.85 -1.92
CA ARG A 140 11.01 -12.45 -1.85
C ARG A 140 9.59 -12.32 -1.30
N THR A 141 9.07 -13.37 -0.66
CA THR A 141 7.72 -13.36 -0.07
C THR A 141 7.83 -13.42 1.45
N LEU A 142 7.26 -12.43 2.14
CA LEU A 142 6.98 -12.50 3.56
C LEU A 142 5.55 -13.00 3.74
N ALA A 143 5.39 -14.15 4.39
CA ALA A 143 4.08 -14.75 4.63
C ALA A 143 3.70 -14.70 6.11
N ARG A 144 2.48 -14.21 6.40
CA ARG A 144 1.83 -14.37 7.71
C ARG A 144 0.68 -15.34 7.57
N LEU A 145 0.78 -16.48 8.26
CA LEU A 145 -0.23 -17.53 8.22
C LEU A 145 -0.95 -17.63 9.56
N GLU A 146 -2.26 -17.55 9.52
CA GLU A 146 -3.13 -17.87 10.63
C GLU A 146 -3.75 -19.24 10.39
N LEU A 147 -3.38 -20.23 11.21
CA LEU A 147 -3.87 -21.59 11.10
C LEU A 147 -4.97 -21.82 12.14
N ALA A 148 -6.18 -22.14 11.70
CA ALA A 148 -7.30 -22.46 12.57
C ALA A 148 -7.88 -23.85 12.23
N GLY A 149 -8.41 -24.56 13.21
CA GLY A 149 -9.04 -25.87 13.00
C GLY A 149 -8.35 -27.02 13.73
N THR A 150 -8.60 -28.23 13.26
CA THR A 150 -8.07 -29.47 13.85
C THR A 150 -7.38 -30.32 12.79
N VAL A 151 -6.25 -30.92 13.15
CA VAL A 151 -5.50 -31.86 12.30
C VAL A 151 -5.06 -33.06 13.11
N GLY A 152 -4.81 -34.18 12.46
CA GLY A 152 -4.21 -35.33 13.09
C GLY A 152 -2.75 -35.08 13.49
N LEU A 153 -2.21 -35.88 14.46
CA LEU A 153 -0.82 -35.75 14.92
C LEU A 153 0.20 -35.88 13.79
N ALA A 154 -0.02 -36.78 12.87
CA ALA A 154 0.87 -36.98 11.71
C ALA A 154 0.83 -35.78 10.75
N GLU A 155 -0.35 -35.20 10.50
CA GLU A 155 -0.51 -34.00 9.68
C GLU A 155 0.14 -32.79 10.35
N ARG A 156 -0.02 -32.66 11.67
CA ARG A 156 0.63 -31.59 12.44
C ARG A 156 2.14 -31.62 12.28
N ALA A 157 2.75 -32.82 12.44
CA ALA A 157 4.19 -32.96 12.26
C ALA A 157 4.65 -32.61 10.84
N GLN A 158 3.88 -32.96 9.82
CA GLN A 158 4.16 -32.57 8.44
C GLN A 158 4.03 -31.04 8.22
N LEU A 159 3.03 -30.39 8.81
CA LEU A 159 2.86 -28.94 8.76
C LEU A 159 4.05 -28.22 9.42
N GLU A 160 4.44 -28.64 10.61
CA GLU A 160 5.58 -28.09 11.36
C GLU A 160 6.87 -28.23 10.53
N ALA A 161 7.14 -29.39 9.96
CA ALA A 161 8.31 -29.60 9.11
C ALA A 161 8.31 -28.71 7.85
N ARG A 162 7.14 -28.47 7.23
CA ARG A 162 7.03 -27.57 6.08
C ARG A 162 7.21 -26.10 6.46
N LEU A 163 6.68 -25.66 7.59
CA LEU A 163 6.89 -24.32 8.12
C LEU A 163 8.37 -24.06 8.41
N ASP A 164 9.04 -25.03 9.05
CA ASP A 164 10.47 -24.95 9.31
C ASP A 164 11.28 -24.87 8.01
N HIS A 165 10.92 -25.65 7.00
CA HIS A 165 11.57 -25.59 5.69
C HIS A 165 11.38 -24.20 5.02
N LEU A 166 10.17 -23.66 5.04
CA LEU A 166 9.87 -22.33 4.47
C LEU A 166 10.60 -21.23 5.25
N SER A 167 10.72 -21.33 6.57
CA SER A 167 11.44 -20.37 7.40
C SER A 167 12.96 -20.37 7.12
N GLN A 168 13.51 -21.45 6.61
CA GLN A 168 14.93 -21.54 6.23
C GLN A 168 15.23 -20.94 4.86
N ILE A 169 14.24 -20.92 3.95
CA ILE A 169 14.39 -20.33 2.62
C ILE A 169 14.34 -18.80 2.71
N GLY A 170 13.58 -18.24 3.63
CA GLY A 170 13.49 -16.82 3.92
C GLY A 170 13.80 -16.55 5.38
N ARG A 171 15.03 -16.15 5.72
CA ARG A 171 15.32 -15.67 7.08
C ARG A 171 14.67 -14.33 7.31
N ALA A 172 13.41 -14.33 7.73
CA ALA A 172 12.87 -13.21 8.48
C ALA A 172 13.20 -13.44 9.96
N HIS A 173 14.04 -12.58 10.53
CA HIS A 173 14.15 -12.49 11.99
C HIS A 173 12.86 -11.82 12.49
N VAL A 174 12.12 -12.54 13.33
CA VAL A 174 11.05 -11.98 14.17
C VAL A 174 11.71 -11.25 15.33
#